data_6729a09b67039a1b8d34ff07bdf66402
#
_entry.id   6729a09b67039a1b8d34ff07bdf66402
#
_cell.length_a   1.000
_cell.length_b   1.000
_cell.length_c   1.000
_cell.angle_alpha   90.00
_cell.angle_beta   90.00
_cell.angle_gamma   90.00
#
_symmetry.space_group_name_H-M   'P 1'
#
loop_
_entity.id
_entity.type
_entity.pdbx_description
1 polymer ?
#
loop_
_entity_poly.entity_id
_entity_poly.type
_entity_poly.pdbx_seq_one_letter_code
_entity_poly.pdbx_strand_id
1 'polypeptide(L)'
;MSLELRPVTIDDAPAIAAIYAYYVDHTVVTFEEEPPNAAEMARRIETTTAGYPWLVAEEDSAIAGYAHGRAYHSRSAYRWTCETGIYLAHDRRSKGTGRALYTALIDALAERGFITAIAAISVPNDESTRFHEALGFVEVGRFAGVGYKHGAWQDVGYWQRDFLSPRPATPHLR
;
A
#
# COMPACT_ATOMS: atom_id res chain seq x y z
N MET A 1 10.24 -15.70 -17.17
CA MET A 1 9.92 -14.87 -15.98
C MET A 1 8.58 -15.33 -15.47
N SER A 2 8.56 -15.99 -14.32
CA SER A 2 7.31 -16.38 -13.63
C SER A 2 7.04 -15.37 -12.55
N LEU A 3 5.89 -14.69 -12.64
CA LEU A 3 5.37 -13.84 -11.58
C LEU A 3 4.51 -14.71 -10.66
N GLU A 4 4.84 -14.74 -9.38
CA GLU A 4 4.03 -15.36 -8.34
C GLU A 4 3.53 -14.30 -7.36
N LEU A 5 2.23 -14.32 -7.07
CA LEU A 5 1.62 -13.47 -6.04
C LEU A 5 1.21 -14.36 -4.87
N ARG A 6 1.69 -14.04 -3.68
CA ARG A 6 1.41 -14.82 -2.48
C ARG A 6 1.27 -13.95 -1.23
N PRO A 7 0.63 -14.45 -0.17
CA PRO A 7 0.71 -13.80 1.13
C PRO A 7 2.16 -13.66 1.58
N VAL A 8 2.43 -12.56 2.29
CA VAL A 8 3.72 -12.31 2.93
C VAL A 8 3.99 -13.32 4.04
N THR A 9 5.26 -13.65 4.23
CA THR A 9 5.75 -14.37 5.40
C THR A 9 6.74 -13.50 6.18
N ILE A 10 7.06 -13.88 7.41
CA ILE A 10 8.08 -13.17 8.22
C ILE A 10 9.47 -13.26 7.56
N ASP A 11 9.73 -14.32 6.84
CA ASP A 11 11.01 -14.53 6.13
C ASP A 11 11.23 -13.53 4.98
N ASP A 12 10.16 -12.88 4.50
CA ASP A 12 10.24 -11.83 3.48
C ASP A 12 10.69 -10.47 4.05
N ALA A 13 10.70 -10.31 5.38
CA ALA A 13 10.98 -9.03 6.03
C ALA A 13 12.30 -8.37 5.62
N PRO A 14 13.42 -9.09 5.45
CA PRO A 14 14.67 -8.47 4.98
C PRO A 14 14.54 -7.87 3.58
N ALA A 15 13.91 -8.57 2.64
CA ALA A 15 13.72 -8.11 1.27
C ALA A 15 12.75 -6.91 1.22
N ILE A 16 11.66 -6.97 1.97
CA ILE A 16 10.68 -5.88 2.08
C ILE A 16 11.32 -4.64 2.72
N ALA A 17 12.11 -4.80 3.78
CA ALA A 17 12.84 -3.70 4.41
C ALA A 17 13.81 -3.03 3.42
N ALA A 18 14.53 -3.81 2.62
CA ALA A 18 15.44 -3.29 1.60
C ALA A 18 14.70 -2.50 0.49
N ILE A 19 13.55 -3.01 0.02
CA ILE A 19 12.71 -2.30 -0.94
C ILE A 19 12.22 -0.97 -0.35
N TYR A 20 11.72 -0.99 0.90
CA TYR A 20 11.17 0.20 1.54
C TYR A 20 12.24 1.24 1.88
N ALA A 21 13.45 0.81 2.26
CA ALA A 21 14.59 1.68 2.55
C ALA A 21 14.91 2.61 1.39
N TYR A 22 14.86 2.11 0.15
CA TYR A 22 15.06 2.95 -1.03
C TYR A 22 14.08 4.14 -1.07
N TYR A 23 12.80 3.91 -0.77
CA TYR A 23 11.79 4.97 -0.76
C TYR A 23 11.96 5.93 0.40
N VAL A 24 12.41 5.44 1.56
CA VAL A 24 12.72 6.29 2.72
C VAL A 24 13.89 7.22 2.40
N ASP A 25 14.98 6.68 1.86
CA ASP A 25 16.22 7.42 1.67
C ASP A 25 16.19 8.35 0.46
N HIS A 26 15.48 7.98 -0.61
CA HIS A 26 15.62 8.64 -1.92
C HIS A 26 14.35 9.33 -2.43
N THR A 27 13.22 9.22 -1.72
CA THR A 27 11.95 9.74 -2.23
C THR A 27 11.13 10.44 -1.14
N VAL A 28 10.07 11.13 -1.57
CA VAL A 28 9.02 11.67 -0.71
C VAL A 28 7.74 10.81 -0.70
N VAL A 29 7.79 9.61 -1.27
CA VAL A 29 6.65 8.67 -1.33
C VAL A 29 6.23 8.20 0.06
N THR A 30 7.17 8.10 0.99
CA THR A 30 6.93 7.90 2.42
C THR A 30 7.56 9.04 3.22
N PHE A 31 6.94 9.39 4.35
CA PHE A 31 7.47 10.42 5.25
C PHE A 31 8.27 9.84 6.41
N GLU A 32 8.54 8.54 6.43
CA GLU A 32 9.55 8.01 7.32
C GLU A 32 10.93 8.58 6.93
N GLU A 33 11.73 8.94 7.92
CA GLU A 33 13.05 9.55 7.74
C GLU A 33 14.18 8.53 8.00
N GLU A 34 13.88 7.47 8.75
CA GLU A 34 14.79 6.36 9.03
C GLU A 34 14.18 5.05 8.53
N PRO A 35 14.89 4.29 7.67
CA PRO A 35 14.36 3.03 7.17
C PRO A 35 14.29 1.98 8.30
N PRO A 36 13.16 1.23 8.40
CA PRO A 36 13.05 0.14 9.34
C PRO A 36 14.04 -0.98 8.99
N ASN A 37 14.66 -1.57 9.99
CA ASN A 37 15.44 -2.79 9.79
C ASN A 37 14.53 -4.01 9.61
N ALA A 38 15.12 -5.17 9.29
CA ALA A 38 14.38 -6.41 9.03
C ALA A 38 13.54 -6.86 10.25
N ALA A 39 14.02 -6.67 11.48
CA ALA A 39 13.30 -7.05 12.69
C ALA A 39 12.05 -6.17 12.90
N GLU A 40 12.17 -4.88 12.70
CA GLU A 40 11.02 -3.96 12.75
C GLU A 40 10.03 -4.25 11.61
N MET A 41 10.51 -4.57 10.41
CA MET A 41 9.65 -4.95 9.30
C MET A 41 8.90 -6.26 9.59
N ALA A 42 9.55 -7.25 10.18
CA ALA A 42 8.92 -8.51 10.62
C ALA A 42 7.79 -8.24 11.63
N ARG A 43 8.02 -7.36 12.61
CA ARG A 43 7.00 -6.95 13.58
C ARG A 43 5.81 -6.24 12.90
N ARG A 44 6.07 -5.38 11.90
CA ARG A 44 5.01 -4.72 11.11
C ARG A 44 4.18 -5.73 10.31
N ILE A 45 4.83 -6.73 9.70
CA ILE A 45 4.15 -7.82 8.99
C ILE A 45 3.24 -8.58 9.95
N GLU A 46 3.77 -9.04 11.08
CA GLU A 46 3.01 -9.81 12.06
C GLU A 46 1.78 -9.03 12.59
N THR A 47 1.97 -7.77 12.97
CA THR A 47 0.87 -6.93 13.47
C THR A 47 -0.18 -6.62 12.42
N THR A 48 0.23 -6.36 11.18
CA THR A 48 -0.68 -5.97 10.11
C THR A 48 -1.47 -7.16 9.59
N THR A 49 -0.83 -8.32 9.39
CA THR A 49 -1.47 -9.52 8.85
C THR A 49 -2.53 -10.12 9.76
N ALA A 50 -2.52 -9.79 11.04
CA ALA A 50 -3.58 -10.15 11.97
C ALA A 50 -4.97 -9.62 11.54
N GLY A 51 -5.04 -8.50 10.81
CA GLY A 51 -6.31 -7.89 10.38
C GLY A 51 -6.38 -7.53 8.90
N TYR A 52 -5.27 -7.39 8.22
CA TYR A 52 -5.20 -6.87 6.86
C TYR A 52 -4.37 -7.78 5.95
N PRO A 53 -4.76 -7.93 4.66
CA PRO A 53 -3.94 -8.64 3.71
C PRO A 53 -2.63 -7.88 3.44
N TRP A 54 -1.56 -8.64 3.30
CA TRP A 54 -0.27 -8.19 2.85
C TRP A 54 0.27 -9.21 1.86
N LEU A 55 0.53 -8.79 0.64
CA LEU A 55 0.95 -9.64 -0.47
C LEU A 55 2.34 -9.24 -0.95
N VAL A 56 3.06 -10.21 -1.45
CA VAL A 56 4.32 -10.02 -2.17
C VAL A 56 4.18 -10.49 -3.61
N ALA A 57 4.90 -9.82 -4.50
CA ALA A 57 5.14 -10.27 -5.86
C ALA A 57 6.56 -10.82 -5.93
N GLU A 58 6.69 -12.09 -6.29
CA GLU A 58 7.96 -12.76 -6.47
C GLU A 58 8.23 -12.99 -7.97
N GLU A 59 9.39 -12.58 -8.45
CA GLU A 59 9.86 -12.78 -9.81
C GLU A 59 11.23 -13.46 -9.76
N ASP A 60 11.35 -14.62 -10.43
CA ASP A 60 12.60 -15.39 -10.49
C ASP A 60 13.23 -15.61 -9.09
N SER A 61 12.40 -16.02 -8.12
CA SER A 61 12.76 -16.29 -6.70
C SER A 61 13.28 -15.07 -5.92
N ALA A 62 12.92 -13.86 -6.34
CA ALA A 62 13.22 -12.65 -5.59
C ALA A 62 11.97 -11.75 -5.47
N ILE A 63 11.83 -11.09 -4.33
CA ILE A 63 10.71 -10.17 -4.10
C ILE A 63 10.88 -8.94 -5.00
N ALA A 64 9.97 -8.78 -5.96
CA ALA A 64 9.89 -7.66 -6.88
C ALA A 64 9.05 -6.49 -6.34
N GLY A 65 8.23 -6.76 -5.32
CA GLY A 65 7.41 -5.73 -4.67
C GLY A 65 6.45 -6.31 -3.65
N TYR A 66 5.81 -5.43 -2.91
CA TYR A 66 4.78 -5.80 -1.94
C TYR A 66 3.66 -4.75 -1.91
N ALA A 67 2.47 -5.19 -1.50
CA ALA A 67 1.33 -4.32 -1.26
C ALA A 67 0.57 -4.78 -0.01
N HIS A 68 0.05 -3.83 0.74
CA HIS A 68 -0.65 -4.12 1.99
C HIS A 68 -1.83 -3.18 2.24
N GLY A 69 -2.80 -3.68 3.00
CA GLY A 69 -3.78 -2.88 3.70
C GLY A 69 -3.32 -2.58 5.12
N ARG A 70 -3.84 -1.51 5.70
CA ARG A 70 -3.69 -1.19 7.13
C ARG A 70 -4.90 -0.41 7.63
N ALA A 71 -5.02 -0.26 8.96
CA ALA A 71 -6.06 0.56 9.54
C ALA A 71 -5.97 1.99 9.01
N TYR A 72 -7.10 2.52 8.50
CA TYR A 72 -7.19 3.93 8.12
C TYR A 72 -7.12 4.84 9.35
N HIS A 73 -7.89 4.50 10.38
CA HIS A 73 -7.90 5.18 11.68
C HIS A 73 -8.20 4.20 12.82
N SER A 74 -7.78 4.57 14.04
CA SER A 74 -7.93 3.73 15.24
C SER A 74 -9.38 3.63 15.78
N ARG A 75 -10.28 4.56 15.39
CA ARG A 75 -11.66 4.55 15.87
C ARG A 75 -12.47 3.45 15.18
N SER A 76 -13.24 2.69 15.94
CA SER A 76 -13.96 1.49 15.48
C SER A 76 -14.94 1.72 14.32
N ALA A 77 -15.51 2.92 14.19
CA ALA A 77 -16.40 3.28 13.08
C ALA A 77 -15.71 3.25 11.71
N TYR A 78 -14.36 3.31 11.65
CA TYR A 78 -13.56 3.22 10.41
C TYR A 78 -13.17 1.80 10.02
N ARG A 79 -13.57 0.76 10.77
CA ARG A 79 -13.11 -0.63 10.58
C ARG A 79 -13.38 -1.22 9.20
N TRP A 80 -14.31 -0.68 8.42
CA TRP A 80 -14.59 -1.10 7.04
C TRP A 80 -13.81 -0.31 5.97
N THR A 81 -13.00 0.63 6.40
CA THR A 81 -12.11 1.43 5.56
C THR A 81 -10.67 1.05 5.86
N CYS A 82 -9.89 0.80 4.83
CA CYS A 82 -8.46 0.53 4.98
C CYS A 82 -7.65 1.57 4.20
N GLU A 83 -6.46 1.85 4.67
CA GLU A 83 -5.44 2.52 3.89
C GLU A 83 -4.59 1.48 3.20
N THR A 84 -4.18 1.74 1.96
CA THR A 84 -3.41 0.81 1.14
C THR A 84 -2.09 1.40 0.73
N GLY A 85 -1.07 0.56 0.63
CA GLY A 85 0.26 0.92 0.13
C GLY A 85 0.80 -0.13 -0.84
N ILE A 86 1.61 0.33 -1.79
CA ILE A 86 2.34 -0.51 -2.74
C ILE A 86 3.75 0.04 -2.95
N TYR A 87 4.74 -0.85 -2.94
CA TYR A 87 6.15 -0.55 -3.16
C TYR A 87 6.77 -1.61 -4.05
N LEU A 88 7.42 -1.19 -5.12
CA LEU A 88 8.12 -2.07 -6.05
C LEU A 88 9.62 -1.90 -5.92
N ALA A 89 10.38 -2.97 -6.08
CA ALA A 89 11.82 -2.88 -6.16
C ALA A 89 12.22 -1.95 -7.33
N HIS A 90 13.04 -0.96 -7.06
CA HIS A 90 13.36 0.09 -8.03
C HIS A 90 14.16 -0.43 -9.23
N ASP A 91 14.92 -1.52 -9.03
CA ASP A 91 15.77 -2.19 -10.01
C ASP A 91 15.06 -3.33 -10.76
N ARG A 92 13.82 -3.69 -10.38
CA ARG A 92 13.03 -4.81 -10.92
C ARG A 92 11.64 -4.40 -11.38
N ARG A 93 11.56 -3.27 -12.07
CA ARG A 93 10.26 -2.78 -12.60
C ARG A 93 9.88 -3.54 -13.87
N SER A 94 9.26 -4.71 -13.74
CA SER A 94 8.63 -5.37 -14.87
C SER A 94 7.27 -4.75 -15.19
N LYS A 95 6.90 -4.74 -16.49
CA LYS A 95 5.61 -4.18 -16.91
C LYS A 95 4.47 -5.07 -16.41
N GLY A 96 3.64 -4.53 -15.53
CA GLY A 96 2.42 -5.18 -15.08
C GLY A 96 2.46 -5.75 -13.65
N THR A 97 3.63 -5.97 -13.05
CA THR A 97 3.76 -6.52 -11.68
C THR A 97 2.99 -5.69 -10.65
N GLY A 98 3.17 -4.38 -10.65
CA GLY A 98 2.45 -3.50 -9.72
C GLY A 98 0.93 -3.60 -9.89
N ARG A 99 0.45 -3.64 -11.14
CA ARG A 99 -0.98 -3.77 -11.42
C ARG A 99 -1.54 -5.12 -10.94
N ALA A 100 -0.86 -6.21 -11.23
CA ALA A 100 -1.27 -7.53 -10.80
C ALA A 100 -1.31 -7.64 -9.27
N LEU A 101 -0.24 -7.20 -8.61
CA LEU A 101 -0.11 -7.20 -7.15
C LEU A 101 -1.19 -6.37 -6.46
N TYR A 102 -1.43 -5.16 -6.93
CA TYR A 102 -2.39 -4.26 -6.30
C TYR A 102 -3.84 -4.67 -6.58
N THR A 103 -4.12 -5.25 -7.76
CA THR A 103 -5.42 -5.85 -8.04
C THR A 103 -5.71 -7.00 -7.08
N ALA A 104 -4.73 -7.91 -6.88
CA ALA A 104 -4.87 -9.00 -5.92
C ALA A 104 -5.08 -8.50 -4.47
N LEU A 105 -4.41 -7.41 -4.07
CA LEU A 105 -4.64 -6.79 -2.75
C LEU A 105 -6.08 -6.28 -2.64
N ILE A 106 -6.58 -5.57 -3.65
CA ILE A 106 -7.95 -5.02 -3.68
C ILE A 106 -8.98 -6.14 -3.55
N ASP A 107 -8.80 -7.22 -4.30
CA ASP A 107 -9.68 -8.39 -4.28
C ASP A 107 -9.66 -9.05 -2.88
N ALA A 108 -8.50 -9.24 -2.30
CA ALA A 108 -8.35 -9.80 -0.95
C ALA A 108 -8.99 -8.91 0.14
N LEU A 109 -8.94 -7.58 -0.01
CA LEU A 109 -9.62 -6.64 0.89
C LEU A 109 -11.14 -6.73 0.74
N ALA A 110 -11.66 -6.77 -0.49
CA ALA A 110 -13.09 -6.89 -0.76
C ALA A 110 -13.65 -8.23 -0.23
N GLU A 111 -12.91 -9.34 -0.40
CA GLU A 111 -13.27 -10.66 0.12
C GLU A 111 -13.36 -10.69 1.66
N ARG A 112 -12.51 -9.92 2.35
CA ARG A 112 -12.57 -9.76 3.82
C ARG A 112 -13.70 -8.84 4.29
N GLY A 113 -14.45 -8.22 3.37
CA GLY A 113 -15.59 -7.36 3.69
C GLY A 113 -15.26 -5.89 3.92
N PHE A 114 -14.05 -5.44 3.57
CA PHE A 114 -13.77 -4.01 3.51
C PHE A 114 -14.64 -3.35 2.43
N ILE A 115 -15.06 -2.13 2.66
CA ILE A 115 -15.96 -1.38 1.78
C ILE A 115 -15.22 -0.32 0.99
N THR A 116 -14.20 0.28 1.60
CA THR A 116 -13.48 1.42 1.04
C THR A 116 -11.98 1.26 1.23
N ALA A 117 -11.20 1.53 0.19
CA ALA A 117 -9.76 1.72 0.26
C ALA A 117 -9.41 3.20 0.08
N ILE A 118 -8.43 3.66 0.84
CA ILE A 118 -7.82 4.98 0.74
C ILE A 118 -6.35 4.81 0.38
N ALA A 119 -5.89 5.58 -0.60
CA ALA A 119 -4.48 5.75 -0.90
C ALA A 119 -4.06 7.19 -0.61
N ALA A 120 -3.07 7.38 0.25
CA ALA A 120 -2.44 8.67 0.50
C ALA A 120 -1.17 8.78 -0.35
N ILE A 121 -1.08 9.81 -1.17
CA ILE A 121 -0.02 9.99 -2.16
C ILE A 121 0.59 11.37 -1.97
N SER A 122 1.91 11.43 -1.74
CA SER A 122 2.64 12.70 -1.80
C SER A 122 2.64 13.21 -3.24
N VAL A 123 2.28 14.47 -3.45
CA VAL A 123 2.12 15.06 -4.77
C VAL A 123 3.04 16.27 -4.96
N PRO A 124 3.59 16.49 -6.18
CA PRO A 124 3.25 15.79 -7.42
C PRO A 124 3.85 14.37 -7.51
N ASN A 125 3.08 13.40 -7.97
CA ASN A 125 3.51 12.03 -8.25
C ASN A 125 2.61 11.42 -9.33
N ASP A 126 2.83 11.84 -10.56
CA ASP A 126 1.99 11.46 -11.71
C ASP A 126 1.96 9.95 -11.97
N GLU A 127 3.04 9.24 -11.68
CA GLU A 127 3.08 7.78 -11.83
C GLU A 127 2.08 7.10 -10.89
N SER A 128 2.14 7.46 -9.61
CA SER A 128 1.25 6.90 -8.59
C SER A 128 -0.20 7.32 -8.78
N THR A 129 -0.46 8.60 -9.10
CA THR A 129 -1.84 9.08 -9.29
C THR A 129 -2.52 8.39 -10.47
N ARG A 130 -1.88 8.33 -11.64
CA ARG A 130 -2.40 7.61 -12.82
C ARG A 130 -2.56 6.12 -12.56
N PHE A 131 -1.65 5.52 -11.80
CA PHE A 131 -1.74 4.11 -11.43
C PHE A 131 -3.00 3.83 -10.61
N HIS A 132 -3.26 4.63 -9.57
CA HIS A 132 -4.45 4.46 -8.73
C HIS A 132 -5.74 4.78 -9.50
N GLU A 133 -5.76 5.84 -10.30
CA GLU A 133 -6.91 6.18 -11.15
C GLU A 133 -7.25 5.09 -12.16
N ALA A 134 -6.24 4.47 -12.79
CA ALA A 134 -6.43 3.33 -13.68
C ALA A 134 -6.97 2.06 -12.99
N LEU A 135 -6.94 2.03 -11.67
CA LEU A 135 -7.52 0.99 -10.82
C LEU A 135 -8.82 1.42 -10.12
N GLY A 136 -9.42 2.52 -10.58
CA GLY A 136 -10.74 2.98 -10.14
C GLY A 136 -10.74 3.80 -8.86
N PHE A 137 -9.60 4.30 -8.42
CA PHE A 137 -9.54 5.29 -7.36
C PHE A 137 -9.86 6.69 -7.92
N VAL A 138 -10.47 7.53 -7.10
CA VAL A 138 -10.83 8.91 -7.43
C VAL A 138 -10.23 9.84 -6.38
N GLU A 139 -9.63 10.95 -6.79
CA GLU A 139 -9.14 11.98 -5.87
C GLU A 139 -10.32 12.56 -5.06
N VAL A 140 -10.19 12.58 -3.75
CA VAL A 140 -11.24 13.08 -2.83
C VAL A 140 -10.80 14.29 -2.03
N GLY A 141 -9.53 14.64 -2.06
CA GLY A 141 -9.03 15.81 -1.38
C GLY A 141 -7.51 15.87 -1.33
N ARG A 142 -7.00 17.04 -0.93
CA ARG A 142 -5.56 17.31 -0.83
C ARG A 142 -5.28 18.20 0.38
N PHE A 143 -4.21 17.88 1.08
CA PHE A 143 -3.65 18.74 2.12
C PHE A 143 -2.35 19.38 1.62
N ALA A 144 -2.27 20.71 1.72
CA ALA A 144 -1.08 21.44 1.32
C ALA A 144 -0.06 21.49 2.47
N GLY A 145 1.20 21.16 2.17
CA GLY A 145 2.32 21.33 3.07
C GLY A 145 2.20 20.60 4.40
N VAL A 146 1.66 19.36 4.42
CA VAL A 146 1.43 18.61 5.67
C VAL A 146 2.60 17.73 6.10
N GLY A 147 3.56 17.46 5.21
CA GLY A 147 4.78 16.72 5.51
C GLY A 147 6.01 17.54 5.18
N TYR A 148 7.08 17.39 5.97
CA TYR A 148 8.36 18.03 5.67
C TYR A 148 9.42 16.95 5.49
N LYS A 149 10.01 16.84 4.30
CA LYS A 149 11.04 15.87 3.99
C LYS A 149 11.98 16.38 2.89
N HIS A 150 13.25 16.02 2.97
CA HIS A 150 14.30 16.45 2.02
C HIS A 150 14.35 17.99 1.84
N GLY A 151 14.15 18.73 2.93
CA GLY A 151 14.27 20.18 2.96
C GLY A 151 13.07 20.96 2.36
N ALA A 152 11.94 20.28 2.10
CA ALA A 152 10.75 20.92 1.53
C ALA A 152 9.44 20.41 2.15
N TRP A 153 8.43 21.28 2.20
CA TRP A 153 7.06 20.92 2.52
C TRP A 153 6.42 20.15 1.36
N GLN A 154 5.73 19.08 1.68
CA GLN A 154 5.09 18.17 0.73
C GLN A 154 3.58 18.20 0.90
N ASP A 155 2.88 18.25 -0.22
CA ASP A 155 1.42 18.07 -0.26
C ASP A 155 1.08 16.58 -0.26
N VAL A 156 -0.07 16.22 0.31
CA VAL A 156 -0.62 14.86 0.27
C VAL A 156 -2.03 14.89 -0.31
N GLY A 157 -2.21 14.19 -1.40
CA GLY A 157 -3.53 13.92 -1.97
C GLY A 157 -4.07 12.56 -1.48
N TYR A 158 -5.40 12.45 -1.43
CA TYR A 158 -6.11 11.25 -1.03
C TYR A 158 -6.98 10.77 -2.18
N TRP A 159 -6.79 9.50 -2.54
CA TRP A 159 -7.59 8.79 -3.52
C TRP A 159 -8.41 7.72 -2.83
N GLN A 160 -9.68 7.61 -3.20
CA GLN A 160 -10.63 6.66 -2.62
C GLN A 160 -11.16 5.73 -3.69
N ARG A 161 -11.31 4.46 -3.33
CA ARG A 161 -12.05 3.47 -4.09
C ARG A 161 -13.05 2.74 -3.20
N ASP A 162 -14.32 2.75 -3.59
CA ASP A 162 -15.35 1.92 -2.97
C ASP A 162 -15.43 0.56 -3.69
N PHE A 163 -15.45 -0.52 -2.92
CA PHE A 163 -15.56 -1.88 -3.47
C PHE A 163 -17.00 -2.27 -3.76
N LEU A 164 -17.96 -1.63 -3.08
CA LEU A 164 -19.39 -1.84 -3.26
C LEU A 164 -20.10 -0.52 -3.54
N SER A 165 -20.97 -0.51 -4.57
CA SER A 165 -21.82 0.62 -4.89
C SER A 165 -23.21 0.08 -5.31
N PRO A 166 -24.31 0.42 -4.59
CA PRO A 166 -24.34 1.23 -3.37
C PRO A 166 -23.70 0.55 -2.15
N ARG A 167 -23.27 1.33 -1.19
CA ARG A 167 -22.77 0.80 0.08
C ARG A 167 -23.87 0.03 0.82
N PRO A 168 -23.57 -1.11 1.47
CA PRO A 168 -24.57 -1.87 2.22
C PRO A 168 -25.05 -1.07 3.43
N ALA A 169 -26.35 -1.20 3.75
CA ALA A 169 -26.94 -0.56 4.92
C ALA A 169 -26.30 -1.05 6.23
N THR A 170 -25.89 -2.32 6.26
CA THR A 170 -25.17 -2.93 7.39
C THR A 170 -23.94 -3.65 6.86
N PRO A 171 -22.74 -3.08 7.01
CA PRO A 171 -21.51 -3.74 6.58
C PRO A 171 -21.04 -4.80 7.58
N HIS A 172 -20.45 -5.88 7.06
CA HIS A 172 -19.85 -6.96 7.83
C HIS A 172 -18.43 -7.25 7.34
N LEU A 173 -17.47 -7.33 8.29
CA LEU A 173 -16.16 -7.93 8.02
C LEU A 173 -16.28 -9.46 8.11
N ARG A 174 -15.58 -10.14 7.26
CA ARG A 174 -15.54 -11.61 7.20
C ARG A 174 -14.21 -12.15 7.73
#